data_1dbc89ee94cf41a024e7927603756c71
#
_entry.id   1dbc89ee94cf41a024e7927603756c71
#
_cell.length_a   1.000
_cell.length_b   1.000
_cell.length_c   1.000
_cell.angle_alpha   90.00
_cell.angle_beta   90.00
_cell.angle_gamma   90.00
#
_symmetry.space_group_name_H-M   'P 1'
#
loop_
_entity.id
_entity.type
_entity.pdbx_description
1 polymer ?
#
loop_
_entity_poly.entity_id
_entity_poly.type
_entity_poly.pdbx_seq_one_letter_code
_entity_poly.pdbx_strand_id
1 'polypeptide(L)'
;NMKNIQNVLLTEKYRPKSLDDLITPKRVGEKLSKGVYQHLLLHGSPGTGKTSAAKALVKHFNHPYLYINASTDTSVDVVRNRITDFCANRSIMDEPGKLKVIILDEIDGVSDQFFKALRATMDQFAVNARFVATCNYINKVPDPIQSRFEMIDFDFSKDEETEIMKSYIMRILKICKDEDISIEKHAAVELVKRKFPDLRNMLNQLQGFQSQGKDTITVNDIKQFSSVYKDIYDLVIDGTDPVQNYQYMLSNYANRSDDVLSSLGAEFIEFVQKERQSYIQFIPQIIITVAKYQAQRQQVIDPAVSMLACIYELQSILNGA
;
A
#
# COMPACT_ATOMS: atom_id res chain seq x y z
N ASN A 1 -31.18 -17.53 -16.58
CA ASN A 1 -29.73 -17.45 -16.76
C ASN A 1 -29.12 -16.61 -15.63
N MET A 2 -28.88 -17.27 -14.50
CA MET A 2 -28.09 -16.68 -13.43
C MET A 2 -26.64 -16.63 -13.90
N LYS A 3 -26.11 -15.46 -14.22
CA LYS A 3 -24.67 -15.23 -14.31
C LYS A 3 -24.14 -15.46 -12.90
N ASN A 4 -23.35 -16.52 -12.71
CA ASN A 4 -22.51 -16.72 -11.54
C ASN A 4 -21.57 -15.51 -11.44
N ILE A 5 -21.94 -14.53 -10.65
CA ILE A 5 -21.06 -13.43 -10.24
C ILE A 5 -20.13 -14.07 -9.21
N GLN A 6 -19.00 -14.60 -9.67
CA GLN A 6 -17.88 -14.79 -8.80
C GLN A 6 -17.43 -13.37 -8.40
N ASN A 7 -17.77 -12.96 -7.18
CA ASN A 7 -17.34 -11.70 -6.56
C ASN A 7 -15.82 -11.77 -6.27
N VAL A 8 -15.01 -11.86 -7.31
CA VAL A 8 -13.57 -11.77 -7.17
C VAL A 8 -13.20 -10.29 -7.16
N LEU A 9 -12.54 -9.86 -6.10
CA LEU A 9 -12.03 -8.49 -5.99
C LEU A 9 -11.13 -8.16 -7.19
N LEU A 10 -11.31 -7.00 -7.83
CA LEU A 10 -10.48 -6.55 -8.94
C LEU A 10 -8.98 -6.55 -8.56
N THR A 11 -8.67 -6.21 -7.30
CA THR A 11 -7.32 -6.25 -6.76
C THR A 11 -6.68 -7.64 -6.79
N GLU A 12 -7.46 -8.70 -6.62
CA GLU A 12 -6.95 -10.08 -6.71
C GLU A 12 -6.95 -10.59 -8.16
N LYS A 13 -7.98 -10.25 -8.94
CA LYS A 13 -8.10 -10.66 -10.35
C LYS A 13 -6.97 -10.08 -11.20
N TYR A 14 -6.60 -8.83 -10.98
CA TYR A 14 -5.59 -8.08 -11.73
C TYR A 14 -4.24 -7.97 -11.03
N ARG A 15 -4.03 -8.78 -9.98
CA ARG A 15 -2.71 -8.91 -9.36
C ARG A 15 -1.71 -9.45 -10.38
N PRO A 16 -0.56 -8.82 -10.59
CA PRO A 16 0.48 -9.31 -11.50
C PRO A 16 0.84 -10.77 -11.22
N LYS A 17 0.84 -11.61 -12.26
CA LYS A 17 1.13 -13.05 -12.17
C LYS A 17 2.50 -13.39 -12.74
N SER A 18 3.03 -12.56 -13.62
CA SER A 18 4.33 -12.69 -14.26
C SER A 18 5.15 -11.40 -14.12
N LEU A 19 6.43 -11.44 -14.45
CA LEU A 19 7.28 -10.24 -14.49
C LEU A 19 6.80 -9.26 -15.55
N ASP A 20 6.25 -9.73 -16.67
CA ASP A 20 5.75 -8.90 -17.76
C ASP A 20 4.47 -8.13 -17.40
N ASP A 21 3.75 -8.60 -16.38
CA ASP A 21 2.56 -7.92 -15.86
C ASP A 21 2.90 -6.73 -14.94
N LEU A 22 4.15 -6.63 -14.50
CA LEU A 22 4.58 -5.57 -13.58
C LEU A 22 4.75 -4.24 -14.33
N ILE A 23 4.25 -3.18 -13.73
CA ILE A 23 4.55 -1.82 -14.14
C ILE A 23 5.63 -1.29 -13.21
N THR A 24 6.87 -1.31 -13.66
CA THR A 24 8.05 -0.91 -12.87
C THR A 24 9.00 -0.09 -13.74
N PRO A 25 9.86 0.74 -13.13
CA PRO A 25 10.96 1.37 -13.86
C PRO A 25 11.82 0.33 -14.58
N LYS A 26 12.35 0.71 -15.75
CA LYS A 26 13.18 -0.18 -16.56
C LYS A 26 14.34 -0.78 -15.76
N ARG A 27 15.03 0.03 -14.95
CA ARG A 27 16.11 -0.40 -14.05
C ARG A 27 15.69 -1.50 -13.06
N VAL A 28 14.43 -1.47 -12.58
CA VAL A 28 13.87 -2.48 -11.70
C VAL A 28 13.60 -3.76 -12.49
N GLY A 29 12.95 -3.66 -13.65
CA GLY A 29 12.70 -4.77 -14.55
C GLY A 29 13.99 -5.49 -14.95
N GLU A 30 15.05 -4.76 -15.31
CA GLU A 30 16.37 -5.29 -15.65
C GLU A 30 17.02 -6.04 -14.49
N LYS A 31 16.86 -5.57 -13.26
CA LYS A 31 17.37 -6.29 -12.07
C LYS A 31 16.57 -7.56 -11.81
N LEU A 32 15.24 -7.50 -11.86
CA LEU A 32 14.37 -8.65 -11.64
C LEU A 32 14.55 -9.74 -12.70
N SER A 33 14.83 -9.38 -13.96
CA SER A 33 15.04 -10.32 -15.05
C SER A 33 16.26 -11.21 -14.86
N LYS A 34 17.22 -10.84 -13.99
CA LYS A 34 18.40 -11.66 -13.64
C LYS A 34 18.06 -12.82 -12.71
N GLY A 35 16.83 -12.87 -12.17
CA GLY A 35 16.41 -13.90 -11.22
C GLY A 35 16.91 -13.69 -9.80
N VAL A 36 16.78 -14.73 -8.96
CA VAL A 36 17.15 -14.69 -7.54
C VAL A 36 18.56 -15.29 -7.37
N TYR A 37 19.58 -14.57 -7.79
CA TYR A 37 21.00 -15.02 -7.68
C TYR A 37 21.62 -14.67 -6.31
N GLN A 38 21.08 -13.67 -5.62
CA GLN A 38 21.47 -13.29 -4.26
C GLN A 38 20.22 -12.92 -3.44
N HIS A 39 20.39 -12.53 -2.18
CA HIS A 39 19.29 -12.00 -1.39
C HIS A 39 18.85 -10.64 -1.95
N LEU A 40 17.56 -10.41 -2.12
CA LEU A 40 17.00 -9.19 -2.69
C LEU A 40 16.11 -8.47 -1.68
N LEU A 41 16.33 -7.17 -1.47
CA LEU A 41 15.46 -6.32 -0.67
C LEU A 41 14.76 -5.29 -1.57
N LEU A 42 13.47 -5.49 -1.78
CA LEU A 42 12.61 -4.62 -2.57
C LEU A 42 12.07 -3.54 -1.64
N HIS A 43 12.50 -2.30 -1.80
CA HIS A 43 12.09 -1.18 -0.95
C HIS A 43 11.45 -0.04 -1.76
N GLY A 44 10.75 0.85 -1.09
CA GLY A 44 10.10 2.02 -1.70
C GLY A 44 8.67 2.23 -1.19
N SER A 45 8.02 3.26 -1.67
CA SER A 45 6.70 3.72 -1.23
C SER A 45 5.62 2.63 -1.29
N PRO A 46 4.60 2.68 -0.42
CA PRO A 46 3.47 1.76 -0.49
C PRO A 46 2.79 1.79 -1.86
N GLY A 47 2.27 0.64 -2.31
CA GLY A 47 1.52 0.56 -3.57
C GLY A 47 2.37 0.41 -4.83
N THR A 48 3.70 0.48 -4.77
CA THR A 48 4.61 0.35 -5.94
C THR A 48 4.77 -1.07 -6.48
N GLY A 49 4.11 -2.07 -5.88
CA GLY A 49 4.06 -3.44 -6.41
C GLY A 49 5.15 -4.39 -5.90
N LYS A 50 5.89 -4.06 -4.83
CA LYS A 50 6.98 -4.88 -4.27
C LYS A 50 6.59 -6.33 -3.97
N THR A 51 5.52 -6.54 -3.21
CA THR A 51 5.00 -7.89 -2.88
C THR A 51 4.61 -8.68 -4.13
N SER A 52 3.97 -8.00 -5.11
CA SER A 52 3.60 -8.62 -6.38
C SER A 52 4.85 -9.01 -7.19
N ALA A 53 5.86 -8.15 -7.19
CA ALA A 53 7.13 -8.40 -7.85
C ALA A 53 7.87 -9.59 -7.22
N ALA A 54 7.95 -9.67 -5.88
CA ALA A 54 8.56 -10.81 -5.19
C ALA A 54 7.88 -12.14 -5.56
N LYS A 55 6.54 -12.17 -5.58
CA LYS A 55 5.77 -13.37 -5.95
C LYS A 55 5.88 -13.70 -7.43
N ALA A 56 5.86 -12.70 -8.33
CA ALA A 56 6.02 -12.90 -9.76
C ALA A 56 7.42 -13.43 -10.09
N LEU A 57 8.46 -12.91 -9.42
CA LEU A 57 9.85 -13.31 -9.61
C LEU A 57 10.05 -14.81 -9.33
N VAL A 58 9.61 -15.30 -8.18
CA VAL A 58 9.80 -16.72 -7.81
C VAL A 58 9.01 -17.65 -8.71
N LYS A 59 7.83 -17.23 -9.18
CA LYS A 59 7.00 -18.00 -10.11
C LYS A 59 7.61 -18.03 -11.51
N HIS A 60 8.09 -16.89 -12.01
CA HIS A 60 8.71 -16.78 -13.34
C HIS A 60 9.91 -17.71 -13.48
N PHE A 61 10.77 -17.77 -12.47
CA PHE A 61 11.94 -18.65 -12.44
C PHE A 61 11.64 -20.05 -11.85
N ASN A 62 10.36 -20.33 -11.56
CA ASN A 62 9.91 -21.62 -11.06
C ASN A 62 10.69 -22.09 -9.81
N HIS A 63 10.98 -21.14 -8.87
CA HIS A 63 11.61 -21.49 -7.61
C HIS A 63 10.61 -22.08 -6.62
N PRO A 64 10.95 -23.15 -5.89
CA PRO A 64 10.21 -23.50 -4.68
C PRO A 64 10.33 -22.36 -3.67
N TYR A 65 9.19 -21.88 -3.14
CA TYR A 65 9.20 -20.74 -2.24
C TYR A 65 8.30 -20.88 -1.02
N LEU A 66 8.72 -20.25 0.07
CA LEU A 66 7.93 -20.05 1.29
C LEU A 66 7.59 -18.56 1.39
N TYR A 67 6.30 -18.24 1.53
CA TYR A 67 5.84 -16.87 1.77
C TYR A 67 5.51 -16.67 3.25
N ILE A 68 6.06 -15.62 3.84
CA ILE A 68 5.81 -15.19 5.22
C ILE A 68 5.50 -13.70 5.19
N ASN A 69 4.37 -13.30 5.75
CA ASN A 69 4.12 -11.89 6.05
C ASN A 69 4.68 -11.59 7.44
N ALA A 70 5.80 -10.85 7.49
CA ALA A 70 6.51 -10.60 8.73
C ALA A 70 5.76 -9.62 9.67
N SER A 71 4.82 -8.83 9.15
CA SER A 71 4.00 -7.91 9.96
C SER A 71 2.91 -8.63 10.75
N THR A 72 2.44 -9.79 10.28
CA THR A 72 1.40 -10.60 10.94
C THR A 72 1.97 -11.80 11.70
N ASP A 73 3.02 -12.43 11.16
CA ASP A 73 3.72 -13.56 11.77
C ASP A 73 4.83 -13.03 12.71
N THR A 74 4.44 -12.51 13.89
CA THR A 74 5.36 -11.82 14.82
C THR A 74 6.20 -12.74 15.70
N SER A 75 5.87 -14.04 15.81
CA SER A 75 6.64 -14.98 16.61
C SER A 75 7.92 -15.40 15.91
N VAL A 76 9.05 -14.95 16.45
CA VAL A 76 10.41 -15.24 15.94
C VAL A 76 10.67 -16.73 15.81
N ASP A 77 10.26 -17.52 16.82
CA ASP A 77 10.50 -18.96 16.83
C ASP A 77 9.65 -19.70 15.79
N VAL A 78 8.39 -19.29 15.58
CA VAL A 78 7.52 -19.87 14.56
C VAL A 78 8.07 -19.61 13.17
N VAL A 79 8.49 -18.37 12.89
CA VAL A 79 9.09 -17.99 11.60
C VAL A 79 10.39 -18.75 11.36
N ARG A 80 11.27 -18.83 12.37
CA ARG A 80 12.53 -19.57 12.29
C ARG A 80 12.31 -21.04 12.01
N ASN A 81 11.37 -21.68 12.72
CA ASN A 81 11.08 -23.10 12.51
C ASN A 81 10.50 -23.36 11.11
N ARG A 82 9.56 -22.52 10.64
CA ARG A 82 9.01 -22.64 9.27
C ARG A 82 10.09 -22.53 8.19
N ILE A 83 11.04 -21.60 8.35
CA ILE A 83 12.16 -21.45 7.41
C ILE A 83 13.08 -22.66 7.46
N THR A 84 13.42 -23.12 8.68
CA THR A 84 14.28 -24.28 8.88
C THR A 84 13.67 -25.54 8.26
N ASP A 85 12.40 -25.81 8.54
CA ASP A 85 11.67 -26.95 7.99
C ASP A 85 11.60 -26.88 6.45
N PHE A 86 11.30 -25.71 5.91
CA PHE A 86 11.27 -25.51 4.45
C PHE A 86 12.64 -25.73 3.81
N CYS A 87 13.73 -25.24 4.42
CA CYS A 87 15.08 -25.38 3.88
C CYS A 87 15.65 -26.79 4.04
N ALA A 88 15.33 -27.48 5.16
CA ALA A 88 15.83 -28.82 5.46
C ALA A 88 15.14 -29.93 4.67
N ASN A 89 13.82 -29.79 4.44
CA ASN A 89 13.03 -30.82 3.78
C ASN A 89 13.20 -30.72 2.25
N ARG A 90 13.62 -31.82 1.62
CA ARG A 90 13.54 -31.95 0.15
C ARG A 90 12.12 -32.40 -0.18
N SER A 91 11.40 -31.58 -0.95
CA SER A 91 10.16 -32.01 -1.57
C SER A 91 10.48 -32.95 -2.75
N ILE A 92 9.63 -33.95 -2.97
CA ILE A 92 9.73 -34.83 -4.13
C ILE A 92 9.61 -34.05 -5.46
N MET A 93 9.04 -32.85 -5.39
CA MET A 93 8.91 -31.93 -6.53
C MET A 93 10.06 -30.93 -6.67
N ASP A 94 11.04 -30.95 -5.75
CA ASP A 94 12.20 -30.05 -5.85
C ASP A 94 13.15 -30.58 -6.92
N GLU A 95 13.36 -29.82 -7.98
CA GLU A 95 14.40 -30.13 -8.98
C GLU A 95 15.77 -30.09 -8.30
N PRO A 96 16.62 -31.11 -8.51
CA PRO A 96 17.96 -31.15 -7.90
C PRO A 96 18.76 -29.90 -8.27
N GLY A 97 19.30 -29.22 -7.24
CA GLY A 97 20.14 -28.03 -7.42
C GLY A 97 19.37 -26.71 -7.52
N LYS A 98 18.05 -26.69 -7.45
CA LYS A 98 17.28 -25.46 -7.47
C LYS A 98 17.28 -24.79 -6.11
N LEU A 99 17.59 -23.47 -6.11
CA LEU A 99 17.57 -22.66 -4.89
C LEU A 99 16.17 -22.51 -4.34
N LYS A 100 16.00 -22.67 -3.04
CA LYS A 100 14.76 -22.35 -2.32
C LYS A 100 14.71 -20.85 -2.05
N VAL A 101 13.54 -20.27 -2.18
CA VAL A 101 13.35 -18.83 -1.95
C VAL A 101 12.39 -18.60 -0.79
N ILE A 102 12.79 -17.77 0.16
CA ILE A 102 11.96 -17.31 1.26
C ILE A 102 11.56 -15.87 0.97
N ILE A 103 10.26 -15.63 0.80
CA ILE A 103 9.70 -14.28 0.67
C ILE A 103 9.31 -13.80 2.06
N LEU A 104 9.93 -12.70 2.52
CA LEU A 104 9.61 -12.02 3.77
C LEU A 104 8.96 -10.68 3.44
N ASP A 105 7.64 -10.58 3.58
CA ASP A 105 6.89 -9.38 3.24
C ASP A 105 6.78 -8.45 4.44
N GLU A 106 6.98 -7.14 4.23
CA GLU A 106 6.85 -6.07 5.23
C GLU A 106 7.78 -6.23 6.45
N ILE A 107 9.08 -6.42 6.20
CA ILE A 107 10.07 -6.60 7.30
C ILE A 107 10.34 -5.33 8.11
N ASP A 108 9.88 -4.18 7.70
CA ASP A 108 10.01 -2.91 8.44
C ASP A 108 9.06 -2.78 9.65
N GLY A 109 8.16 -3.74 9.83
CA GLY A 109 7.26 -3.85 10.99
C GLY A 109 7.72 -4.79 12.09
N VAL A 110 8.89 -5.45 11.95
CA VAL A 110 9.34 -6.49 12.89
C VAL A 110 10.25 -5.96 14.00
N SER A 111 10.42 -6.76 15.05
CA SER A 111 11.30 -6.43 16.19
C SER A 111 12.78 -6.63 15.88
N ASP A 112 13.65 -5.99 16.67
CA ASP A 112 15.11 -6.21 16.60
C ASP A 112 15.49 -7.66 16.84
N GLN A 113 14.74 -8.37 17.69
CA GLN A 113 14.97 -9.79 17.94
C GLN A 113 14.73 -10.65 16.69
N PHE A 114 13.72 -10.28 15.88
CA PHE A 114 13.46 -10.91 14.60
C PHE A 114 14.65 -10.72 13.64
N PHE A 115 15.18 -9.50 13.52
CA PHE A 115 16.33 -9.24 12.67
C PHE A 115 17.59 -10.02 13.07
N LYS A 116 17.83 -10.19 14.39
CA LYS A 116 18.94 -11.02 14.89
C LYS A 116 18.77 -12.49 14.50
N ALA A 117 17.54 -13.03 14.65
CA ALA A 117 17.23 -14.39 14.24
C ALA A 117 17.31 -14.58 12.71
N LEU A 118 16.80 -13.61 11.94
CA LEU A 118 16.87 -13.60 10.48
C LEU A 118 18.30 -13.67 9.99
N ARG A 119 19.19 -12.85 10.56
CA ARG A 119 20.62 -12.87 10.22
C ARG A 119 21.22 -14.25 10.40
N ALA A 120 21.01 -14.89 11.56
CA ALA A 120 21.53 -16.23 11.83
C ALA A 120 20.97 -17.27 10.85
N THR A 121 19.70 -17.16 10.51
CA THR A 121 19.02 -18.07 9.55
C THR A 121 19.55 -17.87 8.13
N MET A 122 19.80 -16.63 7.69
CA MET A 122 20.40 -16.33 6.40
C MET A 122 21.80 -16.94 6.26
N ASP A 123 22.64 -16.78 7.30
CA ASP A 123 23.99 -17.33 7.33
C ASP A 123 23.95 -18.87 7.34
N GLN A 124 23.00 -19.49 8.06
CA GLN A 124 22.84 -20.95 8.13
C GLN A 124 22.48 -21.57 6.78
N PHE A 125 21.61 -20.93 6.00
CA PHE A 125 21.08 -21.47 4.73
C PHE A 125 21.64 -20.80 3.48
N ALA A 126 22.78 -20.09 3.59
CA ALA A 126 23.38 -19.32 2.50
C ALA A 126 23.68 -20.14 1.24
N VAL A 127 23.92 -21.46 1.37
CA VAL A 127 24.26 -22.34 0.26
C VAL A 127 23.03 -22.70 -0.58
N ASN A 128 21.89 -22.99 0.05
CA ASN A 128 20.71 -23.61 -0.61
C ASN A 128 19.45 -22.73 -0.63
N ALA A 129 19.50 -21.55 -0.01
CA ALA A 129 18.37 -20.66 0.05
C ALA A 129 18.72 -19.20 -0.27
N ARG A 130 17.73 -18.46 -0.77
CA ARG A 130 17.78 -17.02 -0.96
C ARG A 130 16.57 -16.38 -0.33
N PHE A 131 16.75 -15.15 0.12
CA PHE A 131 15.70 -14.35 0.75
C PHE A 131 15.32 -13.21 -0.19
N VAL A 132 14.03 -13.03 -0.41
CA VAL A 132 13.46 -11.88 -1.10
C VAL A 132 12.58 -11.15 -0.08
N ALA A 133 13.08 -10.03 0.42
CA ALA A 133 12.36 -9.26 1.43
C ALA A 133 11.72 -8.01 0.81
N THR A 134 10.63 -7.53 1.41
CA THR A 134 10.02 -6.24 1.06
C THR A 134 9.95 -5.33 2.28
N CYS A 135 10.09 -4.03 2.07
CA CYS A 135 9.83 -3.01 3.08
C CYS A 135 9.36 -1.70 2.45
N ASN A 136 8.62 -0.90 3.21
CA ASN A 136 8.23 0.46 2.81
C ASN A 136 9.25 1.48 3.33
N TYR A 137 9.80 1.26 4.51
CA TYR A 137 10.70 2.19 5.20
C TYR A 137 12.06 1.53 5.43
N ILE A 138 12.99 1.78 4.50
CA ILE A 138 14.33 1.17 4.55
C ILE A 138 15.12 1.53 5.81
N ASN A 139 14.90 2.73 6.36
CA ASN A 139 15.52 3.21 7.59
C ASN A 139 15.12 2.42 8.85
N LYS A 140 14.04 1.61 8.78
CA LYS A 140 13.64 0.70 9.86
C LYS A 140 14.34 -0.66 9.77
N VAL A 141 15.03 -0.96 8.68
CA VAL A 141 15.79 -2.19 8.52
C VAL A 141 17.25 -1.94 8.96
N PRO A 142 17.79 -2.66 9.94
CA PRO A 142 19.16 -2.43 10.43
C PRO A 142 20.23 -2.64 9.35
N ASP A 143 21.28 -1.83 9.36
CA ASP A 143 22.41 -1.91 8.41
C ASP A 143 23.01 -3.32 8.27
N PRO A 144 23.20 -4.12 9.36
CA PRO A 144 23.70 -5.49 9.25
C PRO A 144 22.81 -6.43 8.44
N ILE A 145 21.52 -6.11 8.31
CA ILE A 145 20.58 -6.83 7.44
C ILE A 145 20.66 -6.29 6.03
N GLN A 146 20.60 -4.96 5.86
CA GLN A 146 20.68 -4.31 4.55
C GLN A 146 21.94 -4.77 3.77
N SER A 147 23.10 -4.86 4.44
CA SER A 147 24.37 -5.27 3.82
C SER A 147 24.39 -6.70 3.26
N ARG A 148 23.41 -7.53 3.60
CA ARG A 148 23.26 -8.91 3.08
C ARG A 148 22.39 -8.99 1.83
N PHE A 149 21.72 -7.89 1.47
CA PHE A 149 20.80 -7.84 0.37
C PHE A 149 21.31 -6.96 -0.78
N GLU A 150 20.99 -7.32 -2.00
CA GLU A 150 20.96 -6.36 -3.09
C GLU A 150 19.69 -5.52 -2.95
N MET A 151 19.89 -4.22 -2.90
CA MET A 151 18.82 -3.25 -2.76
C MET A 151 18.17 -2.96 -4.12
N ILE A 152 16.85 -3.11 -4.22
CA ILE A 152 16.08 -2.75 -5.41
C ILE A 152 15.05 -1.69 -5.01
N ASP A 153 15.32 -0.46 -5.45
CA ASP A 153 14.46 0.69 -5.17
C ASP A 153 13.30 0.75 -6.17
N PHE A 154 12.08 0.68 -5.63
CA PHE A 154 10.82 0.74 -6.37
C PHE A 154 10.24 2.15 -6.46
N ASP A 155 10.82 3.14 -5.82
CA ASP A 155 10.40 4.52 -5.99
C ASP A 155 10.78 5.04 -7.38
N PHE A 156 10.03 6.00 -7.87
CA PHE A 156 10.17 6.54 -9.22
C PHE A 156 10.95 7.85 -9.18
N SER A 157 11.91 8.01 -10.08
CA SER A 157 12.46 9.33 -10.38
C SER A 157 11.44 10.17 -11.14
N LYS A 158 11.62 11.50 -11.15
CA LYS A 158 10.72 12.41 -11.89
C LYS A 158 10.61 12.07 -13.39
N ASP A 159 11.71 11.59 -13.97
CA ASP A 159 11.74 11.22 -15.40
C ASP A 159 10.98 9.90 -15.64
N GLU A 160 11.07 8.95 -14.73
CA GLU A 160 10.36 7.68 -14.80
C GLU A 160 8.86 7.83 -14.51
N GLU A 161 8.49 8.76 -13.65
CA GLU A 161 7.11 8.95 -13.20
C GLU A 161 6.14 9.15 -14.37
N THR A 162 6.48 9.99 -15.32
CA THR A 162 5.62 10.27 -16.48
C THR A 162 5.37 9.04 -17.35
N GLU A 163 6.38 8.21 -17.58
CA GLU A 163 6.26 6.98 -18.36
C GLU A 163 5.46 5.93 -17.60
N ILE A 164 5.74 5.78 -16.32
CA ILE A 164 5.02 4.85 -15.44
C ILE A 164 3.55 5.24 -15.32
N MET A 165 3.22 6.53 -15.13
CA MET A 165 1.82 6.99 -15.11
C MET A 165 1.08 6.67 -16.40
N LYS A 166 1.71 6.82 -17.57
CA LYS A 166 1.10 6.41 -18.86
C LYS A 166 0.78 4.92 -18.86
N SER A 167 1.69 4.09 -18.36
CA SER A 167 1.48 2.64 -18.26
C SER A 167 0.33 2.30 -17.31
N TYR A 168 0.18 3.00 -16.19
CA TYR A 168 -0.96 2.86 -15.29
C TYR A 168 -2.28 3.26 -15.95
N ILE A 169 -2.33 4.38 -16.71
CA ILE A 169 -3.52 4.80 -17.43
C ILE A 169 -3.94 3.74 -18.44
N MET A 170 -3.00 3.21 -19.22
CA MET A 170 -3.28 2.14 -20.17
C MET A 170 -3.79 0.86 -19.49
N ARG A 171 -3.21 0.50 -18.34
CA ARG A 171 -3.65 -0.64 -17.52
C ARG A 171 -5.07 -0.45 -17.01
N ILE A 172 -5.41 0.73 -16.45
CA ILE A 172 -6.75 1.05 -15.97
C ILE A 172 -7.78 0.99 -17.11
N LEU A 173 -7.48 1.60 -18.27
CA LEU A 173 -8.38 1.56 -19.43
C LEU A 173 -8.60 0.12 -19.93
N LYS A 174 -7.56 -0.70 -19.95
CA LYS A 174 -7.66 -2.12 -20.31
C LYS A 174 -8.54 -2.88 -19.31
N ILE A 175 -8.33 -2.68 -18.01
CA ILE A 175 -9.14 -3.34 -16.96
C ILE A 175 -10.60 -2.91 -17.07
N CYS A 176 -10.87 -1.63 -17.26
CA CYS A 176 -12.24 -1.14 -17.45
C CYS A 176 -12.92 -1.80 -18.65
N LYS A 177 -12.19 -1.97 -19.77
CA LYS A 177 -12.70 -2.67 -20.95
C LYS A 177 -12.98 -4.15 -20.68
N ASP A 178 -12.07 -4.84 -19.98
CA ASP A 178 -12.19 -6.27 -19.67
C ASP A 178 -13.33 -6.57 -18.67
N GLU A 179 -13.72 -5.57 -17.86
CA GLU A 179 -14.77 -5.65 -16.83
C GLU A 179 -16.09 -4.98 -17.25
N ASP A 180 -16.21 -4.54 -18.49
CA ASP A 180 -17.37 -3.78 -19.00
C ASP A 180 -17.69 -2.52 -18.18
N ILE A 181 -16.65 -1.87 -17.61
CA ILE A 181 -16.75 -0.61 -16.89
C ILE A 181 -16.57 0.54 -17.88
N SER A 182 -17.61 1.35 -18.07
CA SER A 182 -17.51 2.55 -18.89
C SER A 182 -16.82 3.67 -18.12
N ILE A 183 -15.74 4.20 -18.66
CA ILE A 183 -14.96 5.30 -18.06
C ILE A 183 -14.49 6.28 -19.14
N GLU A 184 -14.64 7.58 -18.87
CA GLU A 184 -14.06 8.62 -19.72
C GLU A 184 -12.52 8.58 -19.64
N LYS A 185 -11.84 8.81 -20.79
CA LYS A 185 -10.35 8.85 -20.81
C LYS A 185 -9.77 9.86 -19.82
N HIS A 186 -10.39 11.03 -19.70
CA HIS A 186 -9.97 12.06 -18.75
C HIS A 186 -10.20 11.63 -17.29
N ALA A 187 -11.26 10.86 -17.01
CA ALA A 187 -11.52 10.29 -15.70
C ALA A 187 -10.44 9.24 -15.30
N ALA A 188 -10.03 8.39 -16.24
CA ALA A 188 -8.93 7.45 -16.01
C ALA A 188 -7.60 8.17 -15.71
N VAL A 189 -7.30 9.25 -16.45
CA VAL A 189 -6.12 10.09 -16.18
C VAL A 189 -6.20 10.74 -14.80
N GLU A 190 -7.36 11.28 -14.42
CA GLU A 190 -7.56 11.92 -13.12
C GLU A 190 -7.45 10.91 -11.96
N LEU A 191 -8.01 9.69 -12.13
CA LEU A 191 -7.89 8.61 -11.18
C LEU A 191 -6.42 8.24 -10.93
N VAL A 192 -5.65 8.04 -12.01
CA VAL A 192 -4.22 7.72 -11.88
C VAL A 192 -3.48 8.87 -11.21
N LYS A 193 -3.64 10.12 -11.64
CA LYS A 193 -2.96 11.26 -11.02
C LYS A 193 -3.19 11.39 -9.53
N ARG A 194 -4.41 11.05 -9.05
CA ARG A 194 -4.77 11.18 -7.63
C ARG A 194 -4.29 10.02 -6.75
N LYS A 195 -4.19 8.84 -7.33
CA LYS A 195 -3.93 7.60 -6.58
C LYS A 195 -2.56 6.99 -6.87
N PHE A 196 -1.81 7.58 -7.80
CA PHE A 196 -0.46 7.12 -8.12
C PHE A 196 0.47 7.18 -6.88
N PRO A 197 1.28 6.15 -6.64
CA PRO A 197 1.45 4.94 -7.45
C PRO A 197 0.59 3.73 -7.01
N ASP A 198 -0.45 3.92 -6.20
CA ASP A 198 -1.22 2.84 -5.59
C ASP A 198 -2.31 2.27 -6.51
N LEU A 199 -1.92 1.27 -7.33
CA LEU A 199 -2.85 0.55 -8.20
C LEU A 199 -3.97 -0.15 -7.42
N ARG A 200 -3.70 -0.66 -6.21
CA ARG A 200 -4.71 -1.33 -5.38
C ARG A 200 -5.85 -0.36 -5.04
N ASN A 201 -5.51 0.86 -4.67
CA ASN A 201 -6.50 1.90 -4.36
C ASN A 201 -7.31 2.29 -5.62
N MET A 202 -6.65 2.41 -6.79
CA MET A 202 -7.35 2.66 -8.06
C MET A 202 -8.38 1.58 -8.38
N LEU A 203 -8.00 0.30 -8.22
CA LEU A 203 -8.90 -0.84 -8.47
C LEU A 203 -10.05 -0.92 -7.48
N ASN A 204 -9.81 -0.65 -6.20
CA ASN A 204 -10.86 -0.57 -5.19
C ASN A 204 -11.88 0.54 -5.53
N GLN A 205 -11.41 1.68 -6.01
CA GLN A 205 -12.29 2.77 -6.42
C GLN A 205 -13.15 2.40 -7.64
N LEU A 206 -12.54 1.74 -8.65
CA LEU A 206 -13.28 1.24 -9.81
C LEU A 206 -14.35 0.22 -9.41
N GLN A 207 -14.01 -0.71 -8.52
CA GLN A 207 -14.96 -1.69 -8.00
C GLN A 207 -16.12 -1.03 -7.22
N GLY A 208 -15.83 0.05 -6.47
CA GLY A 208 -16.83 0.85 -5.80
C GLY A 208 -17.83 1.47 -6.78
N PHE A 209 -17.38 2.02 -7.89
CA PHE A 209 -18.26 2.56 -8.95
C PHE A 209 -19.08 1.46 -9.63
N GLN A 210 -18.46 0.32 -9.91
CA GLN A 210 -19.16 -0.83 -10.51
C GLN A 210 -20.29 -1.33 -9.60
N SER A 211 -20.06 -1.42 -8.29
CA SER A 211 -21.06 -1.85 -7.32
C SER A 211 -22.22 -0.85 -7.16
N GLN A 212 -22.00 0.43 -7.44
CA GLN A 212 -23.02 1.47 -7.46
C GLN A 212 -23.85 1.46 -8.75
N GLY A 213 -23.51 0.62 -9.73
CA GLY A 213 -24.25 0.51 -11.00
C GLY A 213 -24.12 1.76 -11.87
N LYS A 214 -23.00 2.48 -11.80
CA LYS A 214 -22.78 3.67 -12.63
C LYS A 214 -22.63 3.29 -14.12
N ASP A 215 -23.40 3.96 -14.97
CA ASP A 215 -23.35 3.74 -16.42
C ASP A 215 -22.01 4.19 -17.02
N THR A 216 -21.49 5.34 -16.61
CA THR A 216 -20.20 5.86 -17.07
C THR A 216 -19.52 6.66 -15.97
N ILE A 217 -18.24 6.38 -15.72
CA ILE A 217 -17.42 7.10 -14.74
C ILE A 217 -16.87 8.36 -15.38
N THR A 218 -17.20 9.51 -14.84
CA THR A 218 -16.76 10.85 -15.31
C THR A 218 -15.64 11.41 -14.41
N VAL A 219 -15.00 12.47 -14.85
CA VAL A 219 -14.01 13.23 -14.05
C VAL A 219 -14.63 13.74 -12.75
N ASN A 220 -15.91 14.16 -12.78
CA ASN A 220 -16.58 14.66 -11.61
C ASN A 220 -16.80 13.53 -10.57
N ASP A 221 -17.07 12.31 -11.02
CA ASP A 221 -17.20 11.17 -10.12
C ASP A 221 -15.89 10.87 -9.39
N ILE A 222 -14.75 10.91 -10.11
CA ILE A 222 -13.42 10.75 -9.51
C ILE A 222 -13.16 11.85 -8.47
N LYS A 223 -13.49 13.09 -8.79
CA LYS A 223 -13.34 14.23 -7.88
C LYS A 223 -14.25 14.13 -6.66
N GLN A 224 -15.52 13.72 -6.86
CA GLN A 224 -16.49 13.54 -5.77
C GLN A 224 -16.16 12.33 -4.89
N PHE A 225 -15.60 11.25 -5.45
CA PHE A 225 -15.17 10.12 -4.65
C PHE A 225 -13.95 10.46 -3.76
N SER A 226 -13.13 11.40 -4.18
CA SER A 226 -12.10 12.02 -3.31
C SER A 226 -12.72 12.89 -2.22
N SER A 227 -13.98 13.30 -2.35
CA SER A 227 -14.76 14.02 -1.34
C SER A 227 -15.63 13.09 -0.46
N VAL A 228 -15.32 11.79 -0.38
CA VAL A 228 -15.99 10.86 0.59
C VAL A 228 -15.89 11.38 2.02
N TYR A 229 -14.90 12.22 2.30
CA TYR A 229 -14.69 12.85 3.59
C TYR A 229 -15.06 14.34 3.60
N LYS A 230 -15.80 14.84 2.59
CA LYS A 230 -16.22 16.24 2.55
C LYS A 230 -17.07 16.61 3.74
N ASP A 231 -17.96 15.71 4.15
CA ASP A 231 -18.77 15.85 5.36
C ASP A 231 -17.91 15.94 6.63
N ILE A 232 -16.77 15.22 6.67
CA ILE A 232 -15.78 15.36 7.76
C ILE A 232 -15.08 16.71 7.68
N TYR A 233 -14.72 17.18 6.48
CA TYR A 233 -14.08 18.49 6.31
C TYR A 233 -14.99 19.63 6.71
N ASP A 234 -16.26 19.57 6.32
CA ASP A 234 -17.27 20.54 6.75
C ASP A 234 -17.51 20.43 8.27
N LEU A 235 -17.52 19.21 8.84
CA LEU A 235 -17.64 18.99 10.28
C LEU A 235 -16.42 19.55 11.03
N VAL A 236 -15.20 19.43 10.51
CA VAL A 236 -13.97 19.99 11.10
C VAL A 236 -14.04 21.52 11.12
N ILE A 237 -14.60 22.16 10.08
CA ILE A 237 -14.65 23.62 9.97
C ILE A 237 -15.90 24.20 10.67
N ASP A 238 -17.05 23.62 10.44
CA ASP A 238 -18.37 24.21 10.80
C ASP A 238 -19.05 23.48 11.99
N GLY A 239 -18.47 22.35 12.47
CA GLY A 239 -19.08 21.52 13.50
C GLY A 239 -19.06 22.18 14.88
N THR A 240 -20.25 22.46 15.43
CA THR A 240 -20.44 23.20 16.70
C THR A 240 -20.82 22.30 17.88
N ASP A 241 -21.40 21.11 17.63
CA ASP A 241 -21.83 20.17 18.67
C ASP A 241 -20.87 18.99 18.83
N PRO A 242 -20.03 18.97 19.89
CA PRO A 242 -19.04 17.89 20.08
C PRO A 242 -19.66 16.51 20.26
N VAL A 243 -20.84 16.41 20.88
CA VAL A 243 -21.49 15.11 21.16
C VAL A 243 -22.06 14.53 19.88
N GLN A 244 -22.72 15.35 19.07
CA GLN A 244 -23.29 14.95 17.80
C GLN A 244 -22.18 14.55 16.80
N ASN A 245 -21.10 15.33 16.76
CA ASN A 245 -19.91 15.04 15.95
C ASN A 245 -19.26 13.70 16.34
N TYR A 246 -19.13 13.44 17.65
CA TYR A 246 -18.61 12.16 18.16
C TYR A 246 -19.47 10.97 17.70
N GLN A 247 -20.78 11.03 17.89
CA GLN A 247 -21.69 9.96 17.49
C GLN A 247 -21.66 9.72 15.98
N TYR A 248 -21.67 10.79 15.19
CA TYR A 248 -21.57 10.72 13.74
C TYR A 248 -20.28 10.04 13.27
N MET A 249 -19.13 10.47 13.81
CA MET A 249 -17.83 9.93 13.45
C MET A 249 -17.67 8.46 13.81
N LEU A 250 -18.10 8.06 15.01
CA LEU A 250 -18.02 6.65 15.43
C LEU A 250 -18.95 5.76 14.57
N SER A 251 -20.17 6.21 14.30
CA SER A 251 -21.12 5.42 13.53
C SER A 251 -20.72 5.20 12.08
N ASN A 252 -20.02 6.16 11.47
CA ASN A 252 -19.71 6.11 10.04
C ASN A 252 -18.26 5.81 9.71
N TYR A 253 -17.31 6.12 10.62
CA TYR A 253 -15.87 6.13 10.30
C TYR A 253 -14.98 5.41 11.31
N ALA A 254 -15.48 4.79 12.37
CA ALA A 254 -14.66 4.08 13.36
C ALA A 254 -13.69 3.05 12.73
N ASN A 255 -14.19 2.27 11.77
CA ASN A 255 -13.41 1.26 11.04
C ASN A 255 -12.55 1.83 9.90
N ARG A 256 -12.56 3.15 9.68
CA ARG A 256 -11.84 3.87 8.61
C ARG A 256 -11.01 5.03 9.15
N SER A 257 -10.67 4.99 10.43
CA SER A 257 -9.94 6.04 11.14
C SER A 257 -8.64 6.42 10.46
N ASP A 258 -7.97 5.44 9.90
CA ASP A 258 -6.69 5.59 9.22
C ASP A 258 -6.81 6.32 7.88
N ASP A 259 -7.86 6.01 7.13
CA ASP A 259 -8.16 6.69 5.88
C ASP A 259 -8.53 8.15 6.13
N VAL A 260 -9.30 8.39 7.20
CA VAL A 260 -9.68 9.75 7.62
C VAL A 260 -8.46 10.58 8.00
N LEU A 261 -7.57 10.05 8.85
CA LEU A 261 -6.35 10.76 9.24
C LEU A 261 -5.42 11.03 8.03
N SER A 262 -5.34 10.10 7.09
CA SER A 262 -4.57 10.30 5.86
C SER A 262 -5.18 11.39 4.97
N SER A 263 -6.51 11.39 4.84
CA SER A 263 -7.28 12.39 4.09
C SER A 263 -7.13 13.80 4.69
N LEU A 264 -7.16 13.92 6.01
CA LEU A 264 -6.92 15.21 6.70
C LEU A 264 -5.51 15.76 6.46
N GLY A 265 -4.53 14.91 6.21
CA GLY A 265 -3.14 15.31 5.92
C GLY A 265 -2.89 15.80 4.49
N ALA A 266 -3.76 15.46 3.54
CA ALA A 266 -3.57 15.78 2.13
C ALA A 266 -4.80 16.45 1.50
N GLU A 267 -5.90 15.72 1.38
CA GLU A 267 -7.10 16.16 0.67
C GLU A 267 -7.82 17.33 1.38
N PHE A 268 -7.81 17.37 2.71
CA PHE A 268 -8.35 18.48 3.49
C PHE A 268 -7.61 19.79 3.24
N ILE A 269 -6.29 19.73 3.06
CA ILE A 269 -5.48 20.91 2.75
C ILE A 269 -5.88 21.46 1.36
N GLU A 270 -6.07 20.58 0.38
CA GLU A 270 -6.57 21.00 -0.94
C GLU A 270 -7.98 21.60 -0.87
N PHE A 271 -8.86 21.00 -0.06
CA PHE A 271 -10.21 21.51 0.19
C PHE A 271 -10.16 22.91 0.78
N VAL A 272 -9.32 23.14 1.81
CA VAL A 272 -9.13 24.47 2.41
C VAL A 272 -8.65 25.48 1.39
N GLN A 273 -7.67 25.13 0.56
CA GLN A 273 -7.14 26.02 -0.47
C GLN A 273 -8.17 26.39 -1.54
N LYS A 274 -9.06 25.49 -1.91
CA LYS A 274 -10.01 25.68 -3.02
C LYS A 274 -11.36 26.23 -2.57
N GLU A 275 -11.88 25.74 -1.46
CA GLU A 275 -13.28 25.99 -1.04
C GLU A 275 -13.38 26.83 0.24
N ARG A 276 -12.31 26.94 1.05
CA ARG A 276 -12.32 27.60 2.36
C ARG A 276 -11.10 28.51 2.54
N GLN A 277 -10.90 29.42 1.61
CA GLN A 277 -9.71 30.29 1.54
C GLN A 277 -9.42 31.11 2.81
N SER A 278 -10.44 31.44 3.61
CA SER A 278 -10.28 32.13 4.90
C SER A 278 -9.42 31.36 5.92
N TYR A 279 -9.29 30.03 5.73
CA TYR A 279 -8.53 29.16 6.62
C TYR A 279 -7.12 28.81 6.12
N ILE A 280 -6.67 29.36 5.00
CA ILE A 280 -5.34 29.10 4.41
C ILE A 280 -4.21 29.39 5.41
N GLN A 281 -4.35 30.41 6.21
CA GLN A 281 -3.36 30.78 7.23
C GLN A 281 -3.12 29.70 8.29
N PHE A 282 -4.07 28.78 8.48
CA PHE A 282 -3.98 27.68 9.46
C PHE A 282 -3.38 26.39 8.87
N ILE A 283 -3.06 26.35 7.57
CA ILE A 283 -2.48 25.16 6.94
C ILE A 283 -1.24 24.62 7.69
N PRO A 284 -0.29 25.45 8.14
CA PRO A 284 0.84 24.95 8.92
C PRO A 284 0.42 24.22 10.20
N GLN A 285 -0.55 24.76 10.93
CA GLN A 285 -1.07 24.16 12.16
C GLN A 285 -1.83 22.87 11.86
N ILE A 286 -2.62 22.83 10.77
CA ILE A 286 -3.30 21.61 10.31
C ILE A 286 -2.29 20.51 10.06
N ILE A 287 -1.22 20.79 9.32
CA ILE A 287 -0.17 19.80 8.99
C ILE A 287 0.49 19.28 10.27
N ILE A 288 0.88 20.16 11.18
CA ILE A 288 1.54 19.79 12.45
C ILE A 288 0.62 18.90 13.29
N THR A 289 -0.66 19.27 13.41
CA THR A 289 -1.66 18.52 14.18
C THR A 289 -1.88 17.12 13.60
N VAL A 290 -2.13 17.05 12.30
CA VAL A 290 -2.36 15.74 11.65
C VAL A 290 -1.12 14.85 11.75
N ALA A 291 0.08 15.38 11.51
CA ALA A 291 1.34 14.62 11.63
C ALA A 291 1.55 14.09 13.05
N LYS A 292 1.22 14.88 14.11
CA LYS A 292 1.26 14.46 15.50
C LYS A 292 0.40 13.21 15.74
N TYR A 293 -0.85 13.21 15.28
CA TYR A 293 -1.77 12.09 15.49
C TYR A 293 -1.45 10.88 14.60
N GLN A 294 -0.93 11.10 13.41
CA GLN A 294 -0.41 10.00 12.57
C GLN A 294 0.79 9.30 13.21
N ALA A 295 1.70 10.05 13.84
CA ALA A 295 2.85 9.50 14.56
C ALA A 295 2.45 8.72 15.82
N GLN A 296 1.44 9.19 16.55
CA GLN A 296 0.94 8.56 17.79
C GLN A 296 0.09 7.32 17.52
N ARG A 297 -0.40 7.11 16.31
CA ARG A 297 -1.33 6.04 15.91
C ARG A 297 -0.87 4.64 16.32
N GLN A 298 0.43 4.35 16.26
CA GLN A 298 0.97 3.03 16.63
C GLN A 298 0.99 2.78 18.15
N GLN A 299 0.76 3.81 18.96
CA GLN A 299 0.81 3.76 20.41
C GLN A 299 -0.58 3.76 21.05
N VAL A 300 -1.64 4.01 20.28
CA VAL A 300 -3.01 4.09 20.75
C VAL A 300 -3.73 2.77 20.50
N ILE A 301 -4.38 2.24 21.54
CA ILE A 301 -5.10 0.95 21.49
C ILE A 301 -6.29 1.02 20.51
N ASP A 302 -6.97 2.18 20.44
CA ASP A 302 -8.11 2.39 19.56
C ASP A 302 -7.81 3.51 18.55
N PRO A 303 -7.63 3.19 17.25
CA PRO A 303 -7.40 4.18 16.21
C PRO A 303 -8.50 5.25 16.08
N ALA A 304 -9.75 4.92 16.42
CA ALA A 304 -10.86 5.86 16.39
C ALA A 304 -10.67 7.02 17.39
N VAL A 305 -10.07 6.74 18.54
CA VAL A 305 -9.75 7.78 19.55
C VAL A 305 -8.72 8.77 19.00
N SER A 306 -7.70 8.29 18.30
CA SER A 306 -6.68 9.16 17.67
C SER A 306 -7.28 10.05 16.59
N MET A 307 -8.16 9.50 15.76
CA MET A 307 -8.90 10.24 14.73
C MET A 307 -9.77 11.35 15.34
N LEU A 308 -10.56 11.01 16.36
CA LEU A 308 -11.44 11.97 17.04
C LEU A 308 -10.67 13.08 17.71
N ALA A 309 -9.58 12.73 18.41
CA ALA A 309 -8.71 13.71 19.05
C ALA A 309 -8.09 14.69 18.04
N CYS A 310 -7.66 14.18 16.88
CA CYS A 310 -7.19 15.00 15.76
C CYS A 310 -8.28 15.99 15.29
N ILE A 311 -9.49 15.51 15.06
CA ILE A 311 -10.62 16.32 14.59
C ILE A 311 -10.93 17.42 15.60
N TYR A 312 -11.02 17.12 16.89
CA TYR A 312 -11.31 18.12 17.92
C TYR A 312 -10.19 19.15 18.08
N GLU A 313 -8.92 18.74 17.98
CA GLU A 313 -7.80 19.69 18.01
C GLU A 313 -7.83 20.62 16.78
N LEU A 314 -8.16 20.08 15.59
CA LEU A 314 -8.35 20.90 14.39
C LEU A 314 -9.53 21.88 14.53
N GLN A 315 -10.67 21.43 15.06
CA GLN A 315 -11.83 22.31 15.34
C GLN A 315 -11.44 23.45 16.30
N SER A 316 -10.68 23.13 17.35
CA SER A 316 -10.21 24.14 18.30
C SER A 316 -9.29 25.16 17.64
N ILE A 317 -8.43 24.74 16.73
CA ILE A 317 -7.51 25.63 15.97
C ILE A 317 -8.29 26.53 15.00
N LEU A 318 -9.27 25.97 14.30
CA LEU A 318 -9.99 26.66 13.22
C LEU A 318 -11.12 27.57 13.74
N ASN A 319 -11.75 27.21 14.87
CA ASN A 319 -12.90 27.95 15.44
C ASN A 319 -12.53 28.78 16.68
N GLY A 320 -11.34 28.63 17.22
CA GLY A 320 -10.85 29.37 18.40
C GLY A 320 -9.99 30.58 18.07
N ALA A 321 -9.93 30.95 16.81
CA ALA A 321 -9.16 32.10 16.31
C ALA A 321 -10.05 33.30 16.03
#